data_3a3a0fac211a06b2f51b05a9156530f7
#
_entry.id   3a3a0fac211a06b2f51b05a9156530f7
#
_cell.length_a   1.000
_cell.length_b   1.000
_cell.length_c   1.000
_cell.angle_alpha   90.00
_cell.angle_beta   90.00
_cell.angle_gamma   90.00
#
_symmetry.space_group_name_H-M   'P 1'
#
loop_
_entity.id
_entity.type
_entity.pdbx_description
1 polymer ?
#
loop_
_entity_poly.entity_id
_entity_poly.type
_entity_poly.pdbx_seq_one_letter_code
_entity_poly.pdbx_strand_id
1 'polypeptide(L)'
;MASEVHVETLAVREQFDTASQQKNASTLGMWVFLFTEIMFFGGMFLAYTAYRSWYPNVFGAASRTLNATIGAINTAVLLCSSYTMVLAVRAGQLGRRKTIMLFLVLTIILGFVFLGIKGYEWWEKFEEHHVPGASFHLEGTPLQGQAQLFFSLYFAMTGLHALHMVVGVGIMSYLLYQTYVGKYTAEYYTPIDVGGLYWHFVDIIWIYLFPLLYLIDRHGPKP
;
A
#
# COMPACT_ATOMS: atom_id res chain seq x y z
N MET A 1 -24.40 -32.97 -16.55
CA MET A 1 -25.40 -31.93 -16.18
C MET A 1 -25.60 -31.79 -14.68
N ALA A 2 -25.82 -32.83 -13.87
CA ALA A 2 -26.01 -32.68 -12.42
C ALA A 2 -24.76 -32.20 -11.64
N SER A 3 -23.54 -32.53 -12.10
CA SER A 3 -22.28 -32.12 -11.45
C SER A 3 -21.91 -30.66 -11.71
N GLU A 4 -22.24 -30.11 -12.86
CA GLU A 4 -21.99 -28.70 -13.20
C GLU A 4 -22.92 -27.77 -12.41
N VAL A 5 -24.19 -28.13 -12.28
CA VAL A 5 -25.17 -27.37 -11.49
C VAL A 5 -24.78 -27.35 -10.00
N HIS A 6 -24.15 -28.41 -9.48
CA HIS A 6 -23.76 -28.51 -8.07
C HIS A 6 -22.50 -27.66 -7.74
N VAL A 7 -21.58 -27.48 -8.70
CA VAL A 7 -20.39 -26.62 -8.54
C VAL A 7 -20.78 -25.13 -8.61
N GLU A 8 -21.71 -24.78 -9.49
CA GLU A 8 -22.18 -23.40 -9.61
C GLU A 8 -22.91 -22.92 -8.34
N THR A 9 -23.75 -23.80 -7.74
CA THR A 9 -24.49 -23.49 -6.50
C THR A 9 -23.56 -23.36 -5.26
N LEU A 10 -22.40 -24.03 -5.22
CA LEU A 10 -21.45 -23.92 -4.09
C LEU A 10 -20.62 -22.64 -4.10
N ALA A 11 -20.51 -21.95 -5.22
CA ALA A 11 -19.73 -20.71 -5.37
C ALA A 11 -20.56 -19.44 -5.14
N VAL A 12 -21.88 -19.50 -5.31
CA VAL A 12 -22.80 -18.36 -5.15
C VAL A 12 -23.35 -18.34 -3.72
N ARG A 13 -23.20 -17.20 -3.04
CA ARG A 13 -23.78 -17.02 -1.71
C ARG A 13 -25.29 -16.78 -1.81
N GLU A 14 -26.05 -17.21 -0.79
CA GLU A 14 -27.53 -17.19 -0.74
C GLU A 14 -28.15 -15.82 -1.10
N GLN A 15 -27.44 -14.71 -0.86
CA GLN A 15 -27.97 -13.38 -1.17
C GLN A 15 -27.83 -12.97 -2.65
N PHE A 16 -27.25 -13.80 -3.51
CA PHE A 16 -27.05 -13.50 -4.92
C PHE A 16 -27.76 -14.57 -5.80
N ASP A 17 -28.42 -14.09 -6.85
CA ASP A 17 -29.10 -14.97 -7.79
C ASP A 17 -28.16 -15.67 -8.78
N THR A 18 -27.01 -14.99 -9.08
CA THR A 18 -26.02 -15.48 -10.06
C THR A 18 -24.58 -15.17 -9.63
N ALA A 19 -23.64 -15.99 -10.10
CA ALA A 19 -22.20 -15.76 -9.89
C ALA A 19 -21.73 -14.42 -10.50
N SER A 20 -22.31 -14.00 -11.62
CA SER A 20 -22.00 -12.71 -12.24
C SER A 20 -22.48 -11.54 -11.39
N GLN A 21 -23.66 -11.63 -10.78
CA GLN A 21 -24.16 -10.63 -9.85
C GLN A 21 -23.25 -10.51 -8.61
N GLN A 22 -22.85 -11.65 -8.01
CA GLN A 22 -21.91 -11.68 -6.89
C GLN A 22 -20.57 -11.04 -7.24
N LYS A 23 -20.00 -11.34 -8.41
CA LYS A 23 -18.76 -10.74 -8.90
C LYS A 23 -18.89 -9.23 -9.06
N ASN A 24 -19.95 -8.77 -9.73
CA ASN A 24 -20.21 -7.35 -9.96
C ASN A 24 -20.38 -6.58 -8.64
N ALA A 25 -21.16 -7.15 -7.68
CA ALA A 25 -21.33 -6.55 -6.37
C ALA A 25 -20.01 -6.46 -5.58
N SER A 26 -19.19 -7.53 -5.62
CA SER A 26 -17.87 -7.52 -4.96
C SER A 26 -16.92 -6.49 -5.57
N THR A 27 -16.89 -6.40 -6.89
CA THR A 27 -16.04 -5.42 -7.61
C THR A 27 -16.53 -3.99 -7.35
N LEU A 28 -17.86 -3.74 -7.40
CA LEU A 28 -18.42 -2.42 -7.08
C LEU A 28 -18.11 -2.02 -5.64
N GLY A 29 -18.29 -2.94 -4.67
CA GLY A 29 -17.96 -2.69 -3.27
C GLY A 29 -16.49 -2.32 -3.06
N MET A 30 -15.57 -3.02 -3.76
CA MET A 30 -14.16 -2.67 -3.73
C MET A 30 -13.90 -1.26 -4.32
N TRP A 31 -14.52 -0.91 -5.45
CA TRP A 31 -14.35 0.42 -6.03
C TRP A 31 -14.88 1.55 -5.13
N VAL A 32 -16.03 1.34 -4.48
CA VAL A 32 -16.55 2.30 -3.49
C VAL A 32 -15.58 2.44 -2.32
N PHE A 33 -15.06 1.34 -1.79
CA PHE A 33 -14.04 1.37 -0.74
C PHE A 33 -12.78 2.12 -1.19
N LEU A 34 -12.21 1.81 -2.37
CA LEU A 34 -11.03 2.48 -2.89
C LEU A 34 -11.27 3.98 -3.09
N PHE A 35 -12.47 4.38 -3.50
CA PHE A 35 -12.83 5.78 -3.63
C PHE A 35 -12.79 6.51 -2.27
N THR A 36 -13.30 5.90 -1.21
CA THR A 36 -13.22 6.48 0.15
C THR A 36 -11.77 6.63 0.61
N GLU A 37 -10.92 5.65 0.32
CA GLU A 37 -9.49 5.70 0.65
C GLU A 37 -8.73 6.77 -0.15
N ILE A 38 -9.05 6.93 -1.44
CA ILE A 38 -8.51 8.03 -2.27
C ILE A 38 -8.87 9.39 -1.66
N MET A 39 -10.11 9.58 -1.22
CA MET A 39 -10.54 10.84 -0.58
C MET A 39 -9.80 11.05 0.75
N PHE A 40 -9.58 10.00 1.52
CA PHE A 40 -8.89 10.06 2.80
C PHE A 40 -7.41 10.43 2.64
N PHE A 41 -6.65 9.69 1.81
CA PHE A 41 -5.26 10.01 1.50
C PHE A 41 -5.13 11.36 0.77
N GLY A 42 -6.05 11.66 -0.13
CA GLY A 42 -6.12 12.94 -0.86
C GLY A 42 -6.23 14.14 0.07
N GLY A 43 -7.02 14.03 1.15
CA GLY A 43 -7.10 15.05 2.19
C GLY A 43 -5.75 15.31 2.88
N MET A 44 -4.99 14.25 3.18
CA MET A 44 -3.64 14.37 3.76
C MET A 44 -2.64 14.97 2.75
N PHE A 45 -2.70 14.58 1.49
CA PHE A 45 -1.85 15.15 0.43
C PHE A 45 -2.15 16.63 0.22
N LEU A 46 -3.43 17.01 0.28
CA LEU A 46 -3.84 18.41 0.19
C LEU A 46 -3.29 19.20 1.38
N ALA A 47 -3.45 18.71 2.60
CA ALA A 47 -2.90 19.34 3.81
C ALA A 47 -1.38 19.51 3.71
N TYR A 48 -0.65 18.45 3.32
CA TYR A 48 0.78 18.52 3.11
C TYR A 48 1.17 19.58 2.08
N THR A 49 0.49 19.61 0.94
CA THR A 49 0.77 20.56 -0.15
C THR A 49 0.49 22.00 0.28
N ALA A 50 -0.59 22.24 1.04
CA ALA A 50 -0.93 23.55 1.58
C ALA A 50 0.14 24.05 2.55
N TYR A 51 0.53 23.25 3.55
CA TYR A 51 1.58 23.63 4.50
C TYR A 51 2.94 23.81 3.83
N ARG A 52 3.27 22.98 2.86
CA ARG A 52 4.47 23.13 2.05
C ARG A 52 4.50 24.45 1.28
N SER A 53 3.36 24.89 0.73
CA SER A 53 3.28 26.18 0.02
C SER A 53 3.51 27.39 0.94
N TRP A 54 3.16 27.25 2.22
CA TRP A 54 3.38 28.29 3.22
C TRP A 54 4.81 28.29 3.80
N TYR A 55 5.44 27.13 3.90
CA TYR A 55 6.77 26.95 4.51
C TYR A 55 7.74 26.16 3.60
N PRO A 56 7.99 26.60 2.35
CA PRO A 56 8.71 25.80 1.36
C PRO A 56 10.15 25.48 1.80
N ASN A 57 10.85 26.44 2.39
CA ASN A 57 12.24 26.25 2.82
C ASN A 57 12.40 25.24 3.95
N VAL A 58 11.45 25.24 4.91
CA VAL A 58 11.48 24.32 6.06
C VAL A 58 11.14 22.90 5.60
N PHE A 59 10.11 22.75 4.74
CA PHE A 59 9.72 21.47 4.19
C PHE A 59 10.81 20.91 3.26
N GLY A 60 11.50 21.75 2.50
CA GLY A 60 12.65 21.36 1.70
C GLY A 60 13.82 20.87 2.57
N ALA A 61 14.17 21.60 3.63
CA ALA A 61 15.22 21.21 4.57
C ALA A 61 14.90 19.86 5.24
N ALA A 62 13.68 19.70 5.75
CA ALA A 62 13.22 18.46 6.38
C ALA A 62 13.20 17.29 5.38
N SER A 63 12.74 17.49 4.13
CA SER A 63 12.77 16.46 3.08
C SER A 63 14.19 15.98 2.75
N ARG A 64 15.19 16.87 2.82
CA ARG A 64 16.61 16.52 2.56
C ARG A 64 17.19 15.57 3.61
N THR A 65 16.65 15.52 4.83
CA THR A 65 17.07 14.56 5.87
C THR A 65 16.55 13.13 5.59
N LEU A 66 15.60 12.97 4.68
CA LEU A 66 15.11 11.66 4.28
C LEU A 66 16.03 11.02 3.23
N ASN A 67 16.28 9.73 3.36
CA ASN A 67 17.15 9.00 2.42
C ASN A 67 16.36 8.58 1.17
N ALA A 68 16.47 9.38 0.08
CA ALA A 68 15.78 9.08 -1.17
C ALA A 68 16.25 7.78 -1.84
N THR A 69 17.49 7.34 -1.61
CA THR A 69 17.98 6.07 -2.17
C THR A 69 17.25 4.90 -1.54
N ILE A 70 17.07 4.90 -0.22
CA ILE A 70 16.27 3.88 0.49
C ILE A 70 14.81 3.93 0.00
N GLY A 71 14.23 5.13 -0.13
CA GLY A 71 12.88 5.31 -0.66
C GLY A 71 12.72 4.79 -2.08
N ALA A 72 13.71 5.03 -2.97
CA ALA A 72 13.70 4.52 -4.35
C ALA A 72 13.81 2.99 -4.40
N ILE A 73 14.69 2.37 -3.60
CA ILE A 73 14.80 0.91 -3.49
C ILE A 73 13.47 0.34 -3.02
N ASN A 74 12.88 0.93 -1.99
CA ASN A 74 11.60 0.50 -1.45
C ASN A 74 10.46 0.62 -2.47
N THR A 75 10.47 1.66 -3.30
CA THR A 75 9.55 1.81 -4.44
C THR A 75 9.74 0.70 -5.47
N ALA A 76 10.98 0.36 -5.81
CA ALA A 76 11.27 -0.75 -6.73
C ALA A 76 10.78 -2.10 -6.19
N VAL A 77 10.94 -2.35 -4.89
CA VAL A 77 10.41 -3.56 -4.20
C VAL A 77 8.89 -3.64 -4.35
N LEU A 78 8.16 -2.53 -4.15
CA LEU A 78 6.70 -2.51 -4.32
C LEU A 78 6.28 -2.71 -5.77
N LEU A 79 6.96 -2.10 -6.74
CA LEU A 79 6.67 -2.32 -8.17
C LEU A 79 6.84 -3.80 -8.56
N CYS A 80 7.89 -4.46 -8.05
CA CYS A 80 8.07 -5.91 -8.21
C CYS A 80 6.94 -6.70 -7.54
N SER A 81 6.51 -6.30 -6.35
CA SER A 81 5.40 -6.90 -5.63
C SER A 81 4.07 -6.75 -6.38
N SER A 82 3.81 -5.55 -6.91
CA SER A 82 2.65 -5.27 -7.76
C SER A 82 2.63 -6.19 -8.99
N TYR A 83 3.78 -6.36 -9.64
CA TYR A 83 3.90 -7.25 -10.79
C TYR A 83 3.63 -8.72 -10.42
N THR A 84 4.17 -9.22 -9.29
CA THR A 84 3.88 -10.59 -8.83
C THR A 84 2.39 -10.78 -8.52
N MET A 85 1.71 -9.76 -8.00
CA MET A 85 0.27 -9.82 -7.76
C MET A 85 -0.54 -9.91 -9.07
N VAL A 86 -0.17 -9.16 -10.11
CA VAL A 86 -0.78 -9.30 -11.46
C VAL A 86 -0.65 -10.73 -11.98
N LEU A 87 0.53 -11.35 -11.81
CA LEU A 87 0.75 -12.74 -12.24
C LEU A 87 -0.07 -13.74 -11.41
N ALA A 88 -0.32 -13.46 -10.11
CA ALA A 88 -1.21 -14.26 -9.28
C ALA A 88 -2.66 -14.20 -9.78
N VAL A 89 -3.17 -13.00 -10.10
CA VAL A 89 -4.51 -12.81 -10.68
C VAL A 89 -4.64 -13.56 -12.00
N ARG A 90 -3.65 -13.41 -12.90
CA ARG A 90 -3.66 -14.11 -14.19
C ARG A 90 -3.62 -15.64 -14.01
N ALA A 91 -2.83 -16.14 -13.07
CA ALA A 91 -2.82 -17.56 -12.74
C ALA A 91 -4.17 -18.05 -12.20
N GLY A 92 -4.90 -17.17 -11.47
CA GLY A 92 -6.27 -17.40 -11.02
C GLY A 92 -7.24 -17.59 -12.20
N GLN A 93 -7.18 -16.69 -13.18
CA GLN A 93 -7.95 -16.79 -14.44
C GLN A 93 -7.70 -18.10 -15.20
N LEU A 94 -6.49 -18.64 -15.10
CA LEU A 94 -6.10 -19.88 -15.75
C LEU A 94 -6.31 -21.13 -14.89
N GLY A 95 -6.82 -20.99 -13.65
CA GLY A 95 -7.01 -22.09 -12.71
C GLY A 95 -5.72 -22.77 -12.23
N ARG A 96 -4.56 -22.12 -12.38
CA ARG A 96 -3.23 -22.69 -12.05
C ARG A 96 -2.88 -22.51 -10.58
N ARG A 97 -3.47 -23.32 -9.71
CA ARG A 97 -3.35 -23.23 -8.25
C ARG A 97 -1.92 -23.10 -7.73
N LYS A 98 -0.95 -23.91 -8.21
CA LYS A 98 0.46 -23.83 -7.77
C LYS A 98 1.10 -22.49 -8.12
N THR A 99 0.76 -21.94 -9.27
CA THR A 99 1.27 -20.67 -9.76
C THR A 99 0.69 -19.51 -8.95
N ILE A 100 -0.61 -19.57 -8.58
CA ILE A 100 -1.25 -18.60 -7.68
C ILE A 100 -0.50 -18.57 -6.33
N MET A 101 -0.30 -19.74 -5.71
CA MET A 101 0.40 -19.84 -4.42
C MET A 101 1.81 -19.26 -4.50
N LEU A 102 2.57 -19.58 -5.56
CA LEU A 102 3.94 -19.07 -5.75
C LEU A 102 3.95 -17.54 -5.77
N PHE A 103 3.10 -16.92 -6.60
CA PHE A 103 3.09 -15.48 -6.74
C PHE A 103 2.52 -14.75 -5.52
N LEU A 104 1.52 -15.31 -4.82
CA LEU A 104 1.05 -14.76 -3.55
C LEU A 104 2.15 -14.79 -2.47
N VAL A 105 2.92 -15.88 -2.37
CA VAL A 105 4.07 -15.96 -1.45
C VAL A 105 5.12 -14.91 -1.78
N LEU A 106 5.47 -14.74 -3.06
CA LEU A 106 6.42 -13.69 -3.49
C LEU A 106 5.90 -12.30 -3.16
N THR A 107 4.62 -12.01 -3.39
CA THR A 107 3.98 -10.74 -3.04
C THR A 107 4.06 -10.46 -1.53
N ILE A 108 3.76 -11.46 -0.69
CA ILE A 108 3.85 -11.37 0.77
C ILE A 108 5.30 -11.11 1.22
N ILE A 109 6.27 -11.84 0.68
CA ILE A 109 7.69 -11.65 1.01
C ILE A 109 8.14 -10.23 0.67
N LEU A 110 7.82 -9.74 -0.53
CA LEU A 110 8.16 -8.37 -0.95
C LEU A 110 7.46 -7.31 -0.09
N GLY A 111 6.22 -7.56 0.34
CA GLY A 111 5.50 -6.73 1.30
C GLY A 111 6.22 -6.65 2.66
N PHE A 112 6.72 -7.77 3.18
CA PHE A 112 7.53 -7.78 4.41
C PHE A 112 8.88 -7.09 4.23
N VAL A 113 9.53 -7.24 3.08
CA VAL A 113 10.78 -6.51 2.77
C VAL A 113 10.53 -5.01 2.80
N PHE A 114 9.45 -4.54 2.17
CA PHE A 114 9.06 -3.14 2.22
C PHE A 114 8.85 -2.64 3.65
N LEU A 115 8.06 -3.37 4.45
CA LEU A 115 7.79 -3.01 5.85
C LEU A 115 9.07 -3.02 6.70
N GLY A 116 9.98 -3.96 6.46
CA GLY A 116 11.27 -4.03 7.15
C GLY A 116 12.17 -2.84 6.86
N ILE A 117 12.31 -2.46 5.58
CA ILE A 117 13.07 -1.28 5.15
C ILE A 117 12.45 -0.01 5.75
N LYS A 118 11.12 0.08 5.76
CA LYS A 118 10.40 1.23 6.32
C LYS A 118 10.53 1.32 7.84
N GLY A 119 10.47 0.18 8.52
CA GLY A 119 10.72 0.09 9.96
C GLY A 119 12.13 0.53 10.34
N TYR A 120 13.14 0.14 9.53
CA TYR A 120 14.52 0.61 9.71
C TYR A 120 14.65 2.12 9.55
N GLU A 121 14.02 2.70 8.52
CA GLU A 121 14.02 4.15 8.30
C GLU A 121 13.35 4.91 9.46
N TRP A 122 12.25 4.39 10.01
CA TRP A 122 11.60 4.98 11.17
C TRP A 122 12.46 4.89 12.43
N TRP A 123 13.15 3.77 12.62
CA TRP A 123 14.09 3.60 13.72
C TRP A 123 15.20 4.67 13.67
N GLU A 124 15.80 4.89 12.50
CA GLU A 124 16.80 5.95 12.29
C GLU A 124 16.25 7.34 12.68
N LYS A 125 15.02 7.67 12.24
CA LYS A 125 14.38 8.94 12.60
C LYS A 125 14.03 9.05 14.09
N PHE A 126 13.80 7.95 14.75
CA PHE A 126 13.60 7.91 16.21
C PHE A 126 14.90 8.22 16.96
N GLU A 127 16.03 7.66 16.55
CA GLU A 127 17.35 7.94 17.14
C GLU A 127 17.81 9.37 16.91
N GLU A 128 17.48 9.95 15.74
CA GLU A 128 17.80 11.35 15.38
C GLU A 128 16.89 12.38 16.10
N HIS A 129 16.01 11.97 16.99
CA HIS A 129 15.00 12.85 17.64
C HIS A 129 14.10 13.64 16.66
N HIS A 130 13.87 13.13 15.47
CA HIS A 130 12.97 13.72 14.47
C HIS A 130 11.51 13.28 14.64
N VAL A 131 11.18 12.51 15.66
CA VAL A 131 9.80 12.14 15.97
C VAL A 131 9.10 13.33 16.64
N PRO A 132 7.90 13.71 16.18
CA PRO A 132 7.14 14.81 16.75
C PRO A 132 6.88 14.60 18.24
N GLY A 133 7.28 15.55 19.08
CA GLY A 133 7.14 15.48 20.53
C GLY A 133 7.96 16.54 21.25
N ALA A 134 8.06 16.42 22.57
CA ALA A 134 8.78 17.38 23.41
C ALA A 134 10.32 17.38 23.19
N SER A 135 10.86 16.27 22.68
CA SER A 135 12.28 16.08 22.37
C SER A 135 12.63 16.36 20.90
N PHE A 136 11.67 16.86 20.10
CA PHE A 136 11.92 17.13 18.69
C PHE A 136 12.97 18.22 18.49
N HIS A 137 13.98 17.93 17.68
CA HIS A 137 15.00 18.89 17.28
C HIS A 137 15.44 18.63 15.84
N LEU A 138 15.43 19.67 15.02
CA LEU A 138 16.00 19.67 13.67
C LEU A 138 17.08 20.72 13.57
N GLU A 139 18.31 20.30 13.33
CA GLU A 139 19.44 21.23 13.15
C GLU A 139 19.26 22.09 11.89
N GLY A 140 19.81 23.31 11.92
CA GLY A 140 19.84 24.22 10.76
C GLY A 140 18.54 24.96 10.45
N THR A 141 17.47 24.83 11.27
CA THR A 141 16.26 25.64 11.13
C THR A 141 15.84 26.31 12.43
N PRO A 142 15.55 27.62 12.42
CA PRO A 142 14.98 28.31 13.57
C PRO A 142 13.48 27.98 13.76
N LEU A 143 12.81 27.44 12.75
CA LEU A 143 11.39 27.20 12.72
C LEU A 143 11.05 25.73 13.12
N GLN A 144 11.38 25.37 14.36
CA GLN A 144 11.21 24.00 14.87
C GLN A 144 9.77 23.50 14.79
N GLY A 145 8.77 24.34 15.10
CA GLY A 145 7.35 23.97 15.03
C GLY A 145 6.89 23.59 13.62
N GLN A 146 7.37 24.28 12.60
CA GLN A 146 7.05 23.99 11.20
C GLN A 146 7.77 22.74 10.71
N ALA A 147 9.00 22.50 11.16
CA ALA A 147 9.71 21.25 10.91
C ALA A 147 9.02 20.06 11.58
N GLN A 148 8.58 20.22 12.82
CA GLN A 148 7.79 19.23 13.53
C GLN A 148 6.46 18.90 12.81
N LEU A 149 5.81 19.92 12.19
CA LEU A 149 4.62 19.71 11.38
C LEU A 149 4.91 18.84 10.15
N PHE A 150 6.05 19.06 9.47
CA PHE A 150 6.47 18.19 8.36
C PHE A 150 6.61 16.74 8.82
N PHE A 151 7.31 16.48 9.93
CA PHE A 151 7.48 15.12 10.44
C PHE A 151 6.18 14.53 10.96
N SER A 152 5.27 15.34 11.52
CA SER A 152 3.93 14.86 11.90
C SER A 152 3.14 14.35 10.68
N LEU A 153 3.14 15.10 9.58
CA LEU A 153 2.51 14.69 8.33
C LEU A 153 3.24 13.48 7.70
N TYR A 154 4.58 13.45 7.75
CA TYR A 154 5.37 12.32 7.28
C TYR A 154 4.99 11.03 8.01
N PHE A 155 5.01 11.02 9.35
CA PHE A 155 4.67 9.84 10.14
C PHE A 155 3.19 9.47 10.01
N ALA A 156 2.28 10.44 9.92
CA ALA A 156 0.86 10.17 9.72
C ALA A 156 0.61 9.48 8.36
N MET A 157 1.12 10.05 7.25
CA MET A 157 0.91 9.50 5.91
C MET A 157 1.61 8.16 5.71
N THR A 158 2.88 8.05 6.12
CA THR A 158 3.63 6.80 5.97
C THR A 158 3.18 5.72 6.96
N GLY A 159 2.74 6.10 8.17
CA GLY A 159 2.19 5.19 9.16
C GLY A 159 0.86 4.59 8.73
N LEU A 160 0.00 5.44 8.19
CA LEU A 160 -1.28 4.97 7.64
C LEU A 160 -1.07 4.05 6.43
N HIS A 161 -0.14 4.40 5.55
CA HIS A 161 0.24 3.53 4.44
C HIS A 161 0.81 2.20 4.94
N ALA A 162 1.68 2.20 5.96
CA ALA A 162 2.21 0.98 6.56
C ALA A 162 1.10 0.11 7.19
N LEU A 163 0.09 0.73 7.81
CA LEU A 163 -1.10 0.03 8.32
C LEU A 163 -1.84 -0.67 7.18
N HIS A 164 -2.09 0.02 6.05
CA HIS A 164 -2.71 -0.59 4.86
C HIS A 164 -1.87 -1.73 4.28
N MET A 165 -0.54 -1.61 4.30
CA MET A 165 0.36 -2.69 3.91
C MET A 165 0.21 -3.92 4.81
N VAL A 166 0.15 -3.75 6.13
CA VAL A 166 -0.07 -4.85 7.09
C VAL A 166 -1.42 -5.53 6.86
N VAL A 167 -2.49 -4.75 6.67
CA VAL A 167 -3.81 -5.28 6.31
C VAL A 167 -3.75 -6.04 4.98
N GLY A 168 -3.07 -5.48 3.98
CA GLY A 168 -2.86 -6.11 2.68
C GLY A 168 -2.13 -7.45 2.77
N VAL A 169 -1.04 -7.53 3.55
CA VAL A 169 -0.33 -8.78 3.82
C VAL A 169 -1.26 -9.80 4.49
N GLY A 170 -2.12 -9.37 5.40
CA GLY A 170 -3.15 -10.21 6.02
C GLY A 170 -4.15 -10.76 4.98
N ILE A 171 -4.64 -9.90 4.09
CA ILE A 171 -5.54 -10.31 2.98
C ILE A 171 -4.83 -11.32 2.07
N MET A 172 -3.59 -11.04 1.63
CA MET A 172 -2.82 -11.96 0.77
C MET A 172 -2.57 -13.30 1.45
N SER A 173 -2.28 -13.31 2.75
CA SER A 173 -2.10 -14.54 3.53
C SER A 173 -3.38 -15.35 3.62
N TYR A 174 -4.53 -14.69 3.79
CA TYR A 174 -5.84 -15.35 3.75
C TYR A 174 -6.14 -15.94 2.36
N LEU A 175 -5.87 -15.21 1.29
CA LEU A 175 -6.04 -15.70 -0.09
C LEU A 175 -5.12 -16.88 -0.38
N LEU A 176 -3.89 -16.86 0.11
CA LEU A 176 -2.94 -17.97 0.01
C LEU A 176 -3.48 -19.23 0.72
N TYR A 177 -3.99 -19.09 1.94
CA TYR A 177 -4.62 -20.20 2.67
C TYR A 177 -5.82 -20.76 1.93
N GLN A 178 -6.73 -19.93 1.42
CA GLN A 178 -7.89 -20.38 0.64
C GLN A 178 -7.50 -21.04 -0.68
N THR A 179 -6.42 -20.56 -1.32
CA THR A 179 -5.83 -21.23 -2.49
C THR A 179 -5.28 -22.60 -2.10
N TYR A 180 -4.59 -22.70 -0.96
CA TYR A 180 -4.04 -23.97 -0.45
C TYR A 180 -5.13 -24.98 -0.14
N VAL A 181 -6.29 -24.58 0.35
CA VAL A 181 -7.45 -25.46 0.58
C VAL A 181 -8.15 -25.85 -0.73
N GLY A 182 -7.88 -25.14 -1.84
CA GLY A 182 -8.45 -25.46 -3.16
C GLY A 182 -9.79 -24.82 -3.45
N LYS A 183 -10.12 -23.70 -2.79
CA LYS A 183 -11.39 -23.01 -3.01
C LYS A 183 -11.46 -22.23 -4.30
N TYR A 184 -10.31 -21.84 -4.88
CA TYR A 184 -10.27 -21.02 -6.09
C TYR A 184 -10.07 -21.89 -7.33
N THR A 185 -10.91 -21.65 -8.33
CA THR A 185 -10.93 -22.28 -9.64
C THR A 185 -10.88 -21.21 -10.72
N ALA A 186 -10.74 -21.60 -12.00
CA ALA A 186 -10.82 -20.67 -13.12
C ALA A 186 -12.18 -19.93 -13.19
N GLU A 187 -13.24 -20.53 -12.67
CA GLU A 187 -14.59 -19.94 -12.62
C GLU A 187 -14.78 -19.06 -11.37
N TYR A 188 -14.08 -19.36 -10.27
CA TYR A 188 -14.20 -18.64 -9.01
C TYR A 188 -12.84 -18.13 -8.49
N TYR A 189 -12.32 -17.07 -9.10
CA TYR A 189 -11.10 -16.35 -8.70
C TYR A 189 -11.35 -14.91 -8.25
N THR A 190 -12.62 -14.47 -8.22
CA THR A 190 -13.02 -13.10 -7.85
C THR A 190 -12.35 -12.58 -6.57
N PRO A 191 -12.19 -13.35 -5.47
CA PRO A 191 -11.50 -12.83 -4.29
C PRO A 191 -10.02 -12.50 -4.53
N ILE A 192 -9.33 -13.23 -5.43
CA ILE A 192 -7.94 -12.92 -5.80
C ILE A 192 -7.88 -11.64 -6.61
N ASP A 193 -8.83 -11.42 -7.52
CA ASP A 193 -8.95 -10.22 -8.34
C ASP A 193 -9.21 -8.97 -7.47
N VAL A 194 -10.20 -9.06 -6.58
CA VAL A 194 -10.55 -7.98 -5.63
C VAL A 194 -9.40 -7.69 -4.66
N GLY A 195 -8.71 -8.71 -4.15
CA GLY A 195 -7.52 -8.55 -3.34
C GLY A 195 -6.38 -7.88 -4.10
N GLY A 196 -6.23 -8.21 -5.39
CA GLY A 196 -5.28 -7.56 -6.29
C GLY A 196 -5.54 -6.07 -6.45
N LEU A 197 -6.80 -5.66 -6.63
CA LEU A 197 -7.18 -4.24 -6.69
C LEU A 197 -6.78 -3.48 -5.41
N TYR A 198 -7.01 -4.09 -4.24
CA TYR A 198 -6.57 -3.51 -2.97
C TYR A 198 -5.05 -3.34 -2.91
N TRP A 199 -4.28 -4.39 -3.27
CA TRP A 199 -2.82 -4.36 -3.24
C TRP A 199 -2.26 -3.29 -4.15
N HIS A 200 -2.73 -3.22 -5.39
CA HIS A 200 -2.33 -2.20 -6.36
C HIS A 200 -2.66 -0.78 -5.91
N PHE A 201 -3.81 -0.58 -5.25
CA PHE A 201 -4.15 0.70 -4.67
C PHE A 201 -3.12 1.14 -3.63
N VAL A 202 -2.74 0.26 -2.70
CA VAL A 202 -1.74 0.55 -1.67
C VAL A 202 -0.39 0.90 -2.31
N ASP A 203 0.03 0.15 -3.34
CA ASP A 203 1.24 0.43 -4.11
C ASP A 203 1.20 1.82 -4.80
N ILE A 204 0.05 2.18 -5.39
CA ILE A 204 -0.16 3.49 -6.03
C ILE A 204 -0.02 4.63 -5.01
N ILE A 205 -0.59 4.48 -3.83
CA ILE A 205 -0.44 5.49 -2.76
C ILE A 205 1.04 5.73 -2.44
N TRP A 206 1.88 4.67 -2.38
CA TRP A 206 3.31 4.83 -2.17
C TRP A 206 4.01 5.55 -3.32
N ILE A 207 3.63 5.27 -4.57
CA ILE A 207 4.16 5.96 -5.76
C ILE A 207 3.93 7.48 -5.69
N TYR A 208 2.83 7.94 -5.07
CA TYR A 208 2.58 9.35 -4.80
C TYR A 208 3.33 9.87 -3.55
N LEU A 209 3.39 9.07 -2.47
CA LEU A 209 4.09 9.44 -1.24
C LEU A 209 5.59 9.65 -1.45
N PHE A 210 6.22 8.77 -2.22
CA PHE A 210 7.66 8.82 -2.44
C PHE A 210 8.13 10.16 -3.04
N PRO A 211 7.66 10.62 -4.22
CA PRO A 211 8.09 11.91 -4.75
C PRO A 211 7.63 13.08 -3.88
N LEU A 212 6.46 12.99 -3.25
CA LEU A 212 5.91 14.05 -2.42
C LEU A 212 6.76 14.32 -1.16
N LEU A 213 7.35 13.30 -0.56
CA LEU A 213 8.13 13.40 0.67
C LEU A 213 9.65 13.45 0.44
N TYR A 214 10.18 12.67 -0.52
CA TYR A 214 11.61 12.40 -0.64
C TYR A 214 12.31 13.16 -1.78
N LEU A 215 11.60 13.60 -2.81
CA LEU A 215 12.22 14.20 -4.00
C LEU A 215 12.17 15.72 -4.04
N ILE A 216 11.63 16.34 -3.00
CA ILE A 216 11.45 17.78 -2.95
C ILE A 216 12.78 18.46 -2.63
N ASP A 217 13.05 19.57 -3.35
CA ASP A 217 14.16 20.50 -3.12
C ASP A 217 15.56 19.86 -3.00
N ARG A 218 15.79 18.82 -3.83
CA ARG A 218 17.06 18.08 -3.88
C ARG A 218 18.23 18.89 -4.45
N HIS A 219 17.96 20.03 -5.10
CA HIS A 219 18.96 20.90 -5.71
C HIS A 219 19.39 22.07 -4.81
N GLY A 220 18.76 22.25 -3.63
CA GLY A 220 19.19 23.22 -2.64
C GLY A 220 20.48 22.82 -1.93
N PRO A 221 21.24 23.76 -1.35
CA PRO A 221 22.41 23.43 -0.54
C PRO A 221 21.99 22.52 0.61
N LYS A 222 22.78 21.47 0.86
CA LYS A 222 22.59 20.63 2.06
C LYS A 222 22.80 21.51 3.29
N PRO A 223 21.97 21.35 4.33
CA PRO A 223 22.18 22.04 5.60
C PRO A 223 23.51 21.68 6.22
#